data_12cb282ea8d218a708ef1ec2e14983ad
#
_entry.id   12cb282ea8d218a708ef1ec2e14983ad
#
_cell.length_a   1.000
_cell.length_b   1.000
_cell.length_c   1.000
_cell.angle_alpha   90.00
_cell.angle_beta   90.00
_cell.angle_gamma   90.00
#
_symmetry.space_group_name_H-M   'P 1'
#
loop_
_entity.id
_entity.type
_entity.pdbx_description
1 polymer ?
#
loop_
_entity_poly.entity_id
_entity_poly.type
_entity_poly.pdbx_seq_one_letter_code
_entity_poly.pdbx_strand_id
1 'polypeptide(L)'
;TYDPKGLEDRLYQKWLDSGYFHAKVNKAKKPFTIVMPPPNVTGQLHMGHALDETMQDILIRFKRMQGYEALWQPGTDHAAIATEVKVINKLKEQGIDKNEIGREEFLKHAWAWKEEYGGKIINQLKKLGASADWERERFTMDEGCSKAVQEVFIRLYNKGYIYKGSRIINWCPVCQTSISDAEVEHEDQDGFF
;
A
#
# COMPACT_ATOMS: atom_id res chain seq x y z
N THR A 1 -12.36 -7.35 35.12
CA THR A 1 -12.26 -7.74 33.71
C THR A 1 -11.72 -6.57 32.92
N TYR A 2 -10.77 -6.79 32.02
CA TYR A 2 -10.23 -5.73 31.17
C TYR A 2 -11.33 -5.18 30.24
N ASP A 3 -11.52 -3.87 30.22
CA ASP A 3 -12.42 -3.17 29.31
C ASP A 3 -11.58 -2.30 28.36
N PRO A 4 -11.50 -2.64 27.05
CA PRO A 4 -10.73 -1.86 26.09
C PRO A 4 -11.37 -0.51 25.73
N LYS A 5 -12.67 -0.37 25.97
CA LYS A 5 -13.43 0.80 25.55
C LYS A 5 -12.88 2.09 26.18
N GLY A 6 -12.47 3.03 25.34
CA GLY A 6 -11.91 4.31 25.75
C GLY A 6 -10.50 4.26 26.36
N LEU A 7 -10.03 3.11 26.84
CA LEU A 7 -8.68 2.99 27.37
C LEU A 7 -7.64 2.92 26.25
N GLU A 8 -7.85 2.04 25.27
CA GLU A 8 -6.90 1.83 24.16
C GLU A 8 -6.76 3.09 23.33
N ASP A 9 -7.84 3.72 22.94
CA ASP A 9 -7.82 4.96 22.15
C ASP A 9 -7.09 6.09 22.88
N ARG A 10 -7.34 6.25 24.20
CA ARG A 10 -6.67 7.24 25.02
C ARG A 10 -5.17 7.00 25.15
N LEU A 11 -4.76 5.75 25.33
CA LEU A 11 -3.34 5.40 25.43
C LEU A 11 -2.63 5.59 24.09
N TYR A 12 -3.26 5.17 23.01
CA TYR A 12 -2.69 5.30 21.69
C TYR A 12 -2.54 6.79 21.31
N GLN A 13 -3.55 7.60 21.56
CA GLN A 13 -3.48 9.06 21.33
C GLN A 13 -2.36 9.70 22.16
N LYS A 14 -2.21 9.32 23.44
CA LYS A 14 -1.11 9.80 24.26
C LYS A 14 0.26 9.46 23.66
N TRP A 15 0.44 8.27 23.08
CA TRP A 15 1.70 7.90 22.43
C TRP A 15 1.97 8.74 21.17
N LEU A 16 0.95 9.02 20.37
CA LEU A 16 1.04 9.91 19.21
C LEU A 16 1.42 11.33 19.63
N ASP A 17 0.69 11.92 20.58
CA ASP A 17 0.92 13.28 21.06
C ASP A 17 2.32 13.44 21.69
N SER A 18 2.84 12.38 22.25
CA SER A 18 4.20 12.35 22.83
C SER A 18 5.31 12.16 21.78
N GLY A 19 4.95 11.91 20.51
CA GLY A 19 5.91 11.72 19.43
C GLY A 19 6.77 10.44 19.55
N TYR A 20 6.31 9.42 20.31
CA TYR A 20 7.13 8.23 20.61
C TYR A 20 7.42 7.39 19.36
N PHE A 21 6.65 7.51 18.32
CA PHE A 21 6.79 6.75 17.08
C PHE A 21 7.62 7.48 16.02
N HIS A 22 7.82 8.79 16.21
CA HIS A 22 8.53 9.63 15.25
C HIS A 22 10.06 9.45 15.38
N ALA A 23 10.69 9.00 14.30
CA ALA A 23 12.13 8.85 14.22
C ALA A 23 12.83 10.16 13.79
N LYS A 24 13.97 10.45 14.38
CA LYS A 24 14.76 11.64 14.09
C LYS A 24 16.17 11.25 13.66
N VAL A 25 16.80 12.09 12.85
CA VAL A 25 18.21 11.88 12.51
C VAL A 25 19.07 12.12 13.75
N ASN A 26 19.62 11.05 14.32
CA ASN A 26 20.47 11.10 15.51
C ASN A 26 21.76 10.29 15.30
N LYS A 27 22.87 11.00 15.04
CA LYS A 27 24.17 10.37 14.78
C LYS A 27 24.77 9.64 15.97
N ALA A 28 24.28 9.88 17.19
CA ALA A 28 24.72 9.21 18.41
C ALA A 28 24.04 7.85 18.64
N LYS A 29 22.97 7.56 17.94
CA LYS A 29 22.23 6.31 18.02
C LYS A 29 22.42 5.44 16.80
N LYS A 30 22.39 4.11 16.98
CA LYS A 30 22.35 3.18 15.86
C LYS A 30 20.99 3.25 15.17
N PRO A 31 20.93 3.37 13.85
CA PRO A 31 19.67 3.34 13.13
C PRO A 31 19.14 1.91 13.01
N PHE A 32 17.82 1.77 13.00
CA PHE A 32 17.11 0.55 12.66
C PHE A 32 15.83 0.91 11.89
N THR A 33 15.66 0.40 10.69
CA THR A 33 14.52 0.77 9.85
C THR A 33 13.83 -0.46 9.30
N ILE A 34 12.50 -0.47 9.41
CA ILE A 34 11.62 -1.37 8.67
C ILE A 34 10.75 -0.52 7.75
N VAL A 35 10.67 -0.90 6.49
CA VAL A 35 9.66 -0.39 5.56
C VAL A 35 8.48 -1.36 5.60
N MET A 36 7.33 -0.88 6.04
CA MET A 36 6.10 -1.67 6.07
C MET A 36 5.75 -2.11 4.65
N PRO A 37 5.53 -3.40 4.39
CA PRO A 37 4.90 -3.82 3.13
C PRO A 37 3.56 -3.11 3.00
N PRO A 38 3.39 -2.21 2.00
CA PRO A 38 2.24 -1.32 2.00
C PRO A 38 0.96 -2.10 1.67
N PRO A 39 -0.06 -2.13 2.55
CA PRO A 39 -1.31 -2.79 2.24
C PRO A 39 -1.99 -2.20 1.00
N ASN A 40 -2.54 -3.07 0.17
CA ASN A 40 -3.31 -2.70 -1.01
C ASN A 40 -4.62 -2.01 -0.62
N VAL A 41 -4.96 -0.88 -1.26
CA VAL A 41 -6.23 -0.16 -1.02
C VAL A 41 -7.43 -0.85 -1.68
N THR A 42 -7.44 -2.18 -1.70
CA THR A 42 -8.51 -3.01 -2.29
C THR A 42 -9.66 -3.31 -1.32
N GLY A 43 -9.48 -3.01 -0.04
CA GLY A 43 -10.47 -3.28 1.00
C GLY A 43 -9.93 -3.05 2.41
N GLN A 44 -10.52 -3.78 3.36
CA GLN A 44 -10.10 -3.75 4.77
C GLN A 44 -8.95 -4.73 5.01
N LEU A 45 -8.22 -4.52 6.11
CA LEU A 45 -7.21 -5.47 6.57
C LEU A 45 -7.84 -6.79 7.01
N HIS A 46 -7.08 -7.87 6.91
CA HIS A 46 -7.44 -9.20 7.39
C HIS A 46 -6.35 -9.74 8.35
N MET A 47 -6.59 -10.93 8.90
CA MET A 47 -5.68 -11.53 9.91
C MET A 47 -4.24 -11.70 9.41
N GLY A 48 -4.02 -11.92 8.11
CA GLY A 48 -2.67 -11.98 7.54
C GLY A 48 -1.92 -10.66 7.70
N HIS A 49 -2.57 -9.53 7.44
CA HIS A 49 -1.98 -8.21 7.70
C HIS A 49 -1.70 -8.00 9.19
N ALA A 50 -2.64 -8.38 10.06
CA ALA A 50 -2.45 -8.25 11.52
C ALA A 50 -1.24 -9.04 12.01
N LEU A 51 -1.01 -10.25 11.49
CA LEU A 51 0.16 -11.06 11.83
C LEU A 51 1.45 -10.41 11.36
N ASP A 52 1.52 -10.02 10.09
CA ASP A 52 2.71 -9.39 9.49
C ASP A 52 3.08 -8.09 10.22
N GLU A 53 2.13 -7.20 10.41
CA GLU A 53 2.33 -5.91 11.07
C GLU A 53 2.71 -6.07 12.56
N THR A 54 2.13 -7.06 13.25
CA THR A 54 2.48 -7.34 14.65
C THR A 54 3.93 -7.80 14.80
N MET A 55 4.41 -8.64 13.88
CA MET A 55 5.80 -9.10 13.91
C MET A 55 6.78 -7.94 13.71
N GLN A 56 6.48 -7.02 12.80
CA GLN A 56 7.27 -5.82 12.55
C GLN A 56 7.24 -4.88 13.77
N ASP A 57 6.06 -4.66 14.35
CA ASP A 57 5.87 -3.77 15.51
C ASP A 57 6.66 -4.28 16.74
N ILE A 58 6.67 -5.59 16.98
CA ILE A 58 7.48 -6.20 18.04
C ILE A 58 8.95 -5.85 17.86
N LEU A 59 9.49 -6.01 16.65
CA LEU A 59 10.90 -5.71 16.36
C LEU A 59 11.22 -4.22 16.53
N ILE A 60 10.37 -3.34 16.04
CA ILE A 60 10.53 -1.88 16.15
C ILE A 60 10.51 -1.45 17.62
N ARG A 61 9.54 -1.92 18.42
CA ARG A 61 9.45 -1.63 19.85
C ARG A 61 10.66 -2.15 20.61
N PHE A 62 11.07 -3.38 20.32
CA PHE A 62 12.25 -3.97 20.91
C PHE A 62 13.52 -3.14 20.64
N LYS A 63 13.71 -2.69 19.39
CA LYS A 63 14.83 -1.83 19.02
C LYS A 63 14.79 -0.46 19.69
N ARG A 64 13.61 0.15 19.82
CA ARG A 64 13.45 1.40 20.60
C ARG A 64 13.86 1.19 22.05
N MET A 65 13.44 0.08 22.67
CA MET A 65 13.82 -0.25 24.06
C MET A 65 15.33 -0.47 24.21
N GLN A 66 16.02 -0.96 23.17
CA GLN A 66 17.47 -1.08 23.14
C GLN A 66 18.21 0.24 22.88
N GLY A 67 17.49 1.36 22.75
CA GLY A 67 18.07 2.70 22.50
C GLY A 67 18.41 3.02 21.06
N TYR A 68 17.98 2.19 20.08
CA TYR A 68 18.15 2.51 18.67
C TYR A 68 17.28 3.70 18.26
N GLU A 69 17.71 4.41 17.21
CA GLU A 69 16.81 5.30 16.47
C GLU A 69 16.04 4.45 15.47
N ALA A 70 14.82 4.07 15.84
CA ALA A 70 14.05 3.08 15.10
C ALA A 70 12.93 3.75 14.29
N LEU A 71 12.97 3.58 12.97
CA LEU A 71 11.95 4.02 12.02
C LEU A 71 11.14 2.83 11.53
N TRP A 72 9.84 2.87 11.73
CA TRP A 72 8.91 2.02 11.00
C TRP A 72 8.15 2.89 10.00
N GLN A 73 8.51 2.76 8.73
CA GLN A 73 7.99 3.56 7.63
C GLN A 73 6.66 3.00 7.15
N PRO A 74 5.52 3.66 7.39
CA PRO A 74 4.22 3.19 6.93
C PRO A 74 3.90 3.65 5.51
N GLY A 75 2.94 2.95 4.89
CA GLY A 75 2.40 3.34 3.60
C GLY A 75 1.22 2.46 3.17
N THR A 76 0.61 2.83 2.05
CA THR A 76 -0.44 2.06 1.37
C THR A 76 -0.14 1.97 -0.12
N ASP A 77 -0.58 0.87 -0.75
CA ASP A 77 -0.36 0.61 -2.17
C ASP A 77 -1.65 0.82 -2.98
N HIS A 78 -1.50 1.48 -4.13
CA HIS A 78 -2.59 1.67 -5.08
C HIS A 78 -3.05 0.37 -5.76
N ALA A 79 -2.22 -0.66 -5.82
CA ALA A 79 -2.52 -2.00 -6.33
C ALA A 79 -3.18 -2.06 -7.72
N ALA A 80 -3.07 -0.98 -8.49
CA ALA A 80 -3.51 -0.82 -9.88
C ALA A 80 -4.76 -1.65 -10.27
N ILE A 81 -4.57 -2.77 -10.98
CA ILE A 81 -5.64 -3.60 -11.56
C ILE A 81 -6.67 -4.04 -10.51
N ALA A 82 -6.23 -4.53 -9.36
CA ALA A 82 -7.12 -5.03 -8.31
C ALA A 82 -8.02 -3.91 -7.74
N THR A 83 -7.48 -2.71 -7.55
CA THR A 83 -8.24 -1.54 -7.12
C THR A 83 -9.21 -1.08 -8.21
N GLU A 84 -8.76 -1.06 -9.47
CA GLU A 84 -9.60 -0.72 -10.61
C GLU A 84 -10.84 -1.62 -10.71
N VAL A 85 -10.67 -2.94 -10.56
CA VAL A 85 -11.78 -3.90 -10.53
C VAL A 85 -12.78 -3.58 -9.42
N LYS A 86 -12.30 -3.20 -8.22
CA LYS A 86 -13.19 -2.82 -7.11
C LYS A 86 -13.98 -1.55 -7.42
N VAL A 87 -13.32 -0.54 -7.99
CA VAL A 87 -13.99 0.71 -8.41
C VAL A 87 -15.03 0.43 -9.50
N ILE A 88 -14.69 -0.37 -10.52
CA ILE A 88 -15.61 -0.75 -11.60
C ILE A 88 -16.83 -1.48 -11.04
N ASN A 89 -16.66 -2.41 -10.11
CA ASN A 89 -17.77 -3.13 -9.51
C ASN A 89 -18.69 -2.18 -8.72
N LYS A 90 -18.12 -1.25 -7.96
CA LYS A 90 -18.89 -0.21 -7.24
C LYS A 90 -19.69 0.68 -8.21
N LEU A 91 -19.09 1.07 -9.36
CA LEU A 91 -19.78 1.83 -10.39
C LEU A 91 -20.92 1.04 -11.02
N LYS A 92 -20.71 -0.26 -11.33
CA LYS A 92 -21.76 -1.14 -11.85
C LYS A 92 -22.95 -1.28 -10.90
N GLU A 93 -22.72 -1.36 -9.59
CA GLU A 93 -23.78 -1.37 -8.58
C GLU A 93 -24.62 -0.07 -8.62
N GLN A 94 -24.03 1.03 -9.08
CA GLN A 94 -24.69 2.32 -9.27
C GLN A 94 -25.29 2.50 -10.67
N GLY A 95 -25.19 1.48 -11.54
CA GLY A 95 -25.67 1.53 -12.92
C GLY A 95 -24.78 2.35 -13.85
N ILE A 96 -23.52 2.57 -13.49
CA ILE A 96 -22.56 3.38 -14.27
C ILE A 96 -21.57 2.45 -14.98
N ASP A 97 -21.43 2.61 -16.32
CA ASP A 97 -20.40 1.93 -17.11
C ASP A 97 -19.11 2.78 -17.16
N LYS A 98 -17.98 2.15 -16.81
CA LYS A 98 -16.65 2.79 -16.90
C LYS A 98 -16.38 3.39 -18.28
N ASN A 99 -16.81 2.72 -19.35
CA ASN A 99 -16.53 3.14 -20.73
C ASN A 99 -17.32 4.39 -21.14
N GLU A 100 -18.46 4.65 -20.49
CA GLU A 100 -19.32 5.80 -20.79
C GLU A 100 -18.85 7.09 -20.10
N ILE A 101 -18.24 6.97 -18.91
CA ILE A 101 -17.84 8.15 -18.12
C ILE A 101 -16.49 8.74 -18.54
N GLY A 102 -15.67 8.00 -19.28
CA GLY A 102 -14.34 8.42 -19.69
C GLY A 102 -13.29 8.41 -18.55
N ARG A 103 -12.02 8.65 -18.95
CA ARG A 103 -10.87 8.50 -18.05
C ARG A 103 -10.87 9.47 -16.87
N GLU A 104 -11.18 10.73 -17.11
CA GLU A 104 -11.10 11.77 -16.06
C GLU A 104 -12.11 11.53 -14.95
N GLU A 105 -13.34 11.18 -15.30
CA GLU A 105 -14.38 10.90 -14.32
C GLU A 105 -14.07 9.59 -13.56
N PHE A 106 -13.61 8.55 -14.27
CA PHE A 106 -13.17 7.31 -13.65
C PHE A 106 -12.06 7.55 -12.60
N LEU A 107 -11.08 8.41 -12.90
CA LEU A 107 -10.02 8.76 -11.95
C LEU A 107 -10.56 9.43 -10.69
N LYS A 108 -11.60 10.25 -10.77
CA LYS A 108 -12.22 10.82 -9.56
C LYS A 108 -12.79 9.74 -8.65
N HIS A 109 -13.46 8.73 -9.23
CA HIS A 109 -13.95 7.58 -8.47
C HIS A 109 -12.81 6.74 -7.86
N ALA A 110 -11.72 6.55 -8.60
CA ALA A 110 -10.55 5.84 -8.10
C ALA A 110 -9.87 6.57 -6.93
N TRP A 111 -9.73 7.89 -7.01
CA TRP A 111 -9.20 8.70 -5.91
C TRP A 111 -10.14 8.74 -4.70
N ALA A 112 -11.46 8.83 -4.91
CA ALA A 112 -12.42 8.74 -3.82
C ALA A 112 -12.38 7.38 -3.11
N TRP A 113 -12.19 6.29 -3.87
CA TRP A 113 -11.96 4.95 -3.32
C TRP A 113 -10.69 4.91 -2.46
N LYS A 114 -9.58 5.45 -2.96
CA LYS A 114 -8.31 5.53 -2.23
C LYS A 114 -8.46 6.29 -0.91
N GLU A 115 -9.15 7.43 -0.91
CA GLU A 115 -9.38 8.20 0.33
C GLU A 115 -10.21 7.41 1.34
N GLU A 116 -11.27 6.73 0.88
CA GLU A 116 -12.12 5.92 1.74
C GLU A 116 -11.37 4.74 2.36
N TYR A 117 -10.72 3.92 1.55
CA TYR A 117 -10.12 2.66 2.01
C TYR A 117 -8.71 2.84 2.57
N GLY A 118 -7.92 3.76 2.05
CA GLY A 118 -6.63 4.12 2.63
C GLY A 118 -6.79 4.62 4.06
N GLY A 119 -7.75 5.51 4.30
CA GLY A 119 -8.07 5.98 5.65
C GLY A 119 -8.55 4.86 6.58
N LYS A 120 -9.38 3.92 6.10
CA LYS A 120 -9.82 2.75 6.87
C LYS A 120 -8.63 1.86 7.27
N ILE A 121 -7.72 1.57 6.34
CA ILE A 121 -6.51 0.76 6.58
C ILE A 121 -5.67 1.38 7.68
N ILE A 122 -5.34 2.66 7.57
CA ILE A 122 -4.53 3.37 8.57
C ILE A 122 -5.22 3.36 9.95
N ASN A 123 -6.52 3.57 9.99
CA ASN A 123 -7.27 3.51 11.25
C ASN A 123 -7.27 2.10 11.85
N GLN A 124 -7.36 1.04 11.04
CA GLN A 124 -7.28 -0.34 11.52
C GLN A 124 -5.88 -0.66 12.08
N LEU A 125 -4.80 -0.20 11.43
CA LEU A 125 -3.44 -0.35 11.94
C LEU A 125 -3.26 0.38 13.29
N LYS A 126 -3.80 1.59 13.41
CA LYS A 126 -3.80 2.33 14.68
C LYS A 126 -4.58 1.61 15.77
N LYS A 127 -5.70 0.96 15.42
CA LYS A 127 -6.47 0.13 16.37
C LYS A 127 -5.75 -1.13 16.79
N LEU A 128 -4.91 -1.73 15.94
CA LEU A 128 -3.99 -2.80 16.33
C LEU A 128 -2.86 -2.31 17.27
N GLY A 129 -2.72 -1.01 17.45
CA GLY A 129 -1.67 -0.42 18.26
C GLY A 129 -0.34 -0.25 17.52
N ALA A 130 -0.31 -0.33 16.20
CA ALA A 130 0.90 -0.22 15.39
C ALA A 130 1.68 1.07 15.68
N SER A 131 2.96 0.94 16.02
CA SER A 131 3.82 2.05 16.41
C SER A 131 4.63 2.63 15.25
N ALA A 132 3.99 2.76 14.08
CA ALA A 132 4.60 3.32 12.89
C ALA A 132 4.73 4.86 12.96
N ASP A 133 5.67 5.40 12.20
CA ASP A 133 5.88 6.85 12.08
C ASP A 133 4.87 7.45 11.09
N TRP A 134 3.67 7.74 11.57
CA TRP A 134 2.55 8.21 10.75
C TRP A 134 2.77 9.58 10.10
N GLU A 135 3.69 10.38 10.60
CA GLU A 135 4.09 11.64 9.95
C GLU A 135 4.83 11.39 8.62
N ARG A 136 5.35 10.18 8.44
CA ARG A 136 6.05 9.73 7.23
C ARG A 136 5.22 8.81 6.35
N GLU A 137 3.91 8.72 6.59
CA GLU A 137 3.03 7.90 5.76
C GLU A 137 3.21 8.23 4.28
N ARG A 138 3.28 7.18 3.46
CA ARG A 138 3.41 7.29 2.01
C ARG A 138 2.26 6.54 1.32
N PHE A 139 1.91 7.02 0.14
CA PHE A 139 1.08 6.31 -0.81
C PHE A 139 1.87 6.11 -2.10
N THR A 140 1.82 4.91 -2.67
CA THR A 140 2.68 4.55 -3.81
C THR A 140 2.48 5.41 -5.07
N MET A 141 1.38 6.17 -5.15
CA MET A 141 1.14 7.16 -6.21
C MET A 141 1.17 8.61 -5.72
N ASP A 142 1.69 8.89 -4.52
CA ASP A 142 1.89 10.28 -4.10
C ASP A 142 2.93 10.99 -4.98
N GLU A 143 2.99 12.31 -4.88
CA GLU A 143 3.87 13.14 -5.70
C GLU A 143 5.34 12.73 -5.58
N GLY A 144 5.81 12.43 -4.38
CA GLY A 144 7.20 12.04 -4.13
C GLY A 144 7.54 10.68 -4.71
N CYS A 145 6.67 9.68 -4.51
CA CYS A 145 6.82 8.34 -5.12
C CYS A 145 6.76 8.42 -6.65
N SER A 146 5.82 9.21 -7.19
CA SER A 146 5.70 9.42 -8.64
C SER A 146 6.95 10.06 -9.25
N LYS A 147 7.52 11.07 -8.60
CA LYS A 147 8.80 11.68 -9.03
C LYS A 147 9.95 10.68 -8.96
N ALA A 148 10.03 9.88 -7.90
CA ALA A 148 11.07 8.87 -7.74
C ALA A 148 11.00 7.82 -8.85
N VAL A 149 9.80 7.32 -9.19
CA VAL A 149 9.59 6.37 -10.28
C VAL A 149 10.04 6.96 -11.62
N GLN A 150 9.65 8.20 -11.92
CA GLN A 150 10.07 8.88 -13.15
C GLN A 150 11.59 9.04 -13.24
N GLU A 151 12.23 9.44 -12.15
CA GLU A 151 13.68 9.61 -12.10
C GLU A 151 14.42 8.28 -12.32
N VAL A 152 13.95 7.20 -11.68
CA VAL A 152 14.54 5.86 -11.87
C VAL A 152 14.36 5.41 -13.31
N PHE A 153 13.18 5.60 -13.91
CA PHE A 153 12.92 5.26 -15.30
C PHE A 153 13.90 5.99 -16.25
N ILE A 154 14.04 7.30 -16.09
CA ILE A 154 14.96 8.12 -16.91
C ILE A 154 16.41 7.65 -16.77
N ARG A 155 16.85 7.39 -15.55
CA ARG A 155 18.22 6.88 -15.31
C ARG A 155 18.47 5.53 -15.96
N LEU A 156 17.53 4.61 -15.88
CA LEU A 156 17.62 3.29 -16.49
C LEU A 156 17.60 3.38 -18.03
N TYR A 157 16.76 4.26 -18.58
CA TYR A 157 16.71 4.53 -20.01
C TYR A 157 18.06 5.08 -20.52
N ASN A 158 18.61 6.08 -19.83
CA ASN A 158 19.90 6.69 -20.20
C ASN A 158 21.07 5.71 -20.09
N LYS A 159 20.96 4.68 -19.25
CA LYS A 159 21.94 3.56 -19.16
C LYS A 159 21.73 2.48 -20.22
N GLY A 160 20.71 2.58 -21.04
CA GLY A 160 20.37 1.58 -22.07
C GLY A 160 19.72 0.31 -21.54
N TYR A 161 19.27 0.26 -20.29
CA TYR A 161 18.59 -0.91 -19.73
C TYR A 161 17.11 -0.98 -20.11
N ILE A 162 16.50 0.15 -20.45
CA ILE A 162 15.14 0.23 -20.93
C ILE A 162 15.15 0.50 -22.44
N TYR A 163 14.50 -0.37 -23.19
CA TYR A 163 14.33 -0.26 -24.63
C TYR A 163 12.95 -0.78 -25.06
N LYS A 164 12.48 -0.37 -26.23
CA LYS A 164 11.24 -0.85 -26.80
C LYS A 164 11.50 -2.16 -27.57
N GLY A 165 10.76 -3.20 -27.25
CA GLY A 165 10.83 -4.51 -27.88
C GLY A 165 9.46 -5.17 -27.96
N SER A 166 9.34 -6.21 -28.81
CA SER A 166 8.14 -7.02 -28.94
C SER A 166 8.41 -8.43 -28.46
N ARG A 167 7.50 -8.98 -27.64
CA ARG A 167 7.52 -10.37 -27.19
C ARG A 167 6.11 -10.83 -26.86
N ILE A 168 5.90 -12.13 -26.74
CA ILE A 168 4.65 -12.70 -26.26
C ILE A 168 4.51 -12.34 -24.77
N ILE A 169 3.33 -11.87 -24.41
CA ILE A 169 2.96 -11.49 -23.02
C ILE A 169 1.63 -12.14 -22.64
N ASN A 170 1.43 -12.33 -21.34
CA ASN A 170 0.12 -12.71 -20.82
C ASN A 170 -0.80 -11.50 -20.87
N TRP A 171 -1.94 -11.64 -21.52
CA TRP A 171 -2.91 -10.58 -21.75
C TRP A 171 -4.30 -10.97 -21.24
N CYS A 172 -4.89 -10.14 -20.39
CA CYS A 172 -6.27 -10.32 -19.95
C CYS A 172 -7.23 -9.52 -20.84
N PRO A 173 -8.11 -10.18 -21.62
CA PRO A 173 -9.05 -9.47 -22.49
C PRO A 173 -10.16 -8.74 -21.73
N VAL A 174 -10.45 -9.14 -20.48
CA VAL A 174 -11.46 -8.48 -19.63
C VAL A 174 -10.88 -7.20 -19.01
N CYS A 175 -9.68 -7.25 -18.45
CA CYS A 175 -9.01 -6.08 -17.89
C CYS A 175 -8.33 -5.21 -18.96
N GLN A 176 -8.17 -5.73 -20.17
CA GLN A 176 -7.51 -5.06 -21.31
C GLN A 176 -6.09 -4.58 -20.96
N THR A 177 -5.35 -5.44 -20.27
CA THR A 177 -3.97 -5.16 -19.85
C THR A 177 -3.13 -6.42 -19.80
N SER A 178 -1.80 -6.26 -19.80
CA SER A 178 -0.88 -7.34 -19.47
C SER A 178 -0.97 -7.68 -17.99
N ILE A 179 -0.80 -8.95 -17.66
CA ILE A 179 -0.77 -9.47 -16.30
C ILE A 179 0.56 -10.18 -16.04
N SER A 180 0.95 -10.27 -14.77
CA SER A 180 2.19 -10.94 -14.37
C SER A 180 2.08 -12.47 -14.49
N ASP A 181 3.21 -13.15 -14.66
CA ASP A 181 3.23 -14.61 -14.70
C ASP A 181 2.71 -15.26 -13.41
N ALA A 182 2.82 -14.55 -12.29
CA ALA A 182 2.29 -15.02 -10.99
C ALA A 182 0.75 -15.02 -10.90
N GLU A 183 0.08 -14.33 -11.82
CA GLU A 183 -1.39 -14.23 -11.87
C GLU A 183 -2.00 -15.17 -12.92
N VAL A 184 -1.17 -15.98 -13.60
CA VAL A 184 -1.59 -16.88 -14.68
C VAL A 184 -1.64 -18.32 -14.17
N GLU A 185 -2.79 -18.95 -14.34
CA GLU A 185 -2.96 -20.40 -14.19
C GLU A 185 -2.99 -21.05 -15.57
N HIS A 186 -2.24 -22.15 -15.74
CA HIS A 186 -2.18 -22.89 -17.00
C HIS A 186 -3.13 -24.07 -16.94
N GLU A 187 -4.02 -24.15 -17.94
CA GLU A 187 -4.95 -25.27 -18.12
C GLU A 187 -4.75 -25.86 -19.51
N ASP A 188 -4.73 -27.20 -19.58
CA ASP A 188 -4.68 -27.91 -20.86
C ASP A 188 -6.09 -27.91 -21.47
N GLN A 189 -6.19 -27.49 -22.73
CA GLN A 189 -7.43 -27.53 -23.51
C GLN A 189 -7.18 -28.26 -24.84
N ASP A 190 -8.07 -29.19 -25.17
CA ASP A 190 -8.06 -29.83 -26.48
C ASP A 190 -8.46 -28.80 -27.55
N GLY A 191 -7.65 -28.68 -28.61
CA GLY A 191 -7.88 -27.73 -29.70
C GLY A 191 -7.22 -28.19 -30.99
N PHE A 192 -7.58 -27.49 -32.07
CA PHE A 192 -6.97 -27.70 -33.39
C PHE A 192 -6.09 -26.48 -33.73
N PHE A 193 -4.95 -26.75 -34.39
CA PHE A 193 -4.07 -25.71 -34.94
C PHE A 193 -4.52 -25.33 -36.34
#